data_d281945893c73e1662ed4bc1a80240ad
#
_entry.id   d281945893c73e1662ed4bc1a80240ad
#
_cell.length_a   1.000
_cell.length_b   1.000
_cell.length_c   1.000
_cell.angle_alpha   90.00
_cell.angle_beta   90.00
_cell.angle_gamma   90.00
#
_symmetry.space_group_name_H-M   'P 1'
#
loop_
_entity.id
_entity.type
_entity.pdbx_description
1 polymer ?
#
loop_
_entity_poly.entity_id
_entity_poly.type
_entity_poly.pdbx_seq_one_letter_code
_entity_poly.pdbx_strand_id
1 'polypeptide(L)'
;MSRLRLATAAAALLAANAASAAPVSYGIDPTHTFARFSYNHLGLSTQLSRFDKTTGTVVFDKAAKTGSVEVTIDTTSVNTGSTVFNEHIQGPDFLDTAKFPTATFKSTAVKFEGDKPVAIDGNLTLKGVTKPVTLKVTNFTN
;
A
#
# COMPACT_ATOMS: atom_id res chain seq x y z
N MET A 1 -71.35 11.59 30.94
CA MET A 1 -70.66 12.01 29.69
C MET A 1 -69.17 12.07 29.95
N SER A 2 -68.49 11.00 29.63
CA SER A 2 -67.01 10.80 29.87
C SER A 2 -66.27 11.24 28.69
N ARG A 3 -65.36 12.23 28.81
CA ARG A 3 -64.51 12.73 27.76
C ARG A 3 -63.18 11.97 27.86
N LEU A 4 -62.97 11.03 26.95
CA LEU A 4 -61.69 10.28 26.73
C LEU A 4 -60.70 11.23 26.08
N ARG A 5 -59.61 11.55 26.78
CA ARG A 5 -58.49 12.33 26.22
C ARG A 5 -57.48 11.34 25.65
N LEU A 6 -57.34 11.31 24.31
CA LEU A 6 -56.26 10.61 23.60
C LEU A 6 -54.98 11.43 23.80
N ALA A 7 -54.00 10.83 24.47
CA ALA A 7 -52.66 11.37 24.52
C ALA A 7 -51.85 10.72 23.38
N THR A 8 -51.54 11.50 22.37
CA THR A 8 -50.61 11.12 21.26
C THR A 8 -49.18 11.28 21.73
N ALA A 9 -48.49 10.15 21.98
CA ALA A 9 -47.06 10.15 22.25
C ALA A 9 -46.32 10.19 20.91
N ALA A 10 -45.71 11.32 20.61
CA ALA A 10 -44.81 11.48 19.48
C ALA A 10 -43.42 10.90 19.88
N ALA A 11 -43.11 9.72 19.40
CA ALA A 11 -41.76 9.14 19.51
C ALA A 11 -40.85 9.82 18.49
N ALA A 12 -40.02 10.76 18.94
CA ALA A 12 -38.95 11.32 18.12
C ALA A 12 -37.84 10.28 18.00
N LEU A 13 -37.71 9.63 16.82
CA LEU A 13 -36.52 8.86 16.46
C LEU A 13 -35.36 9.83 16.24
N LEU A 14 -34.50 9.97 17.23
CA LEU A 14 -33.17 10.54 17.05
C LEU A 14 -32.32 9.53 16.21
N ALA A 15 -32.30 9.75 14.91
CA ALA A 15 -31.30 9.09 14.06
C ALA A 15 -29.95 9.70 14.44
N ALA A 16 -29.17 8.98 15.25
CA ALA A 16 -27.77 9.28 15.49
C ALA A 16 -27.03 9.04 14.16
N ASN A 17 -26.80 10.11 13.40
CA ASN A 17 -25.83 10.08 12.33
C ASN A 17 -24.45 9.84 12.99
N ALA A 18 -24.00 8.60 13.04
CA ALA A 18 -22.60 8.30 13.29
C ALA A 18 -21.82 8.92 12.12
N ALA A 19 -21.23 10.09 12.36
CA ALA A 19 -20.31 10.70 11.42
C ALA A 19 -19.11 9.73 11.29
N SER A 20 -19.15 8.89 10.29
CA SER A 20 -17.97 8.09 9.89
C SER A 20 -16.92 9.08 9.44
N ALA A 21 -15.75 9.07 10.07
CA ALA A 21 -14.64 9.85 9.60
C ALA A 21 -14.33 9.43 8.15
N ALA A 22 -14.19 10.40 7.25
CA ALA A 22 -13.90 10.11 5.86
C ALA A 22 -12.50 9.48 5.73
N PRO A 23 -12.28 8.60 4.74
CA PRO A 23 -10.94 8.09 4.44
C PRO A 23 -9.94 9.22 4.22
N VAL A 24 -8.75 9.09 4.78
CA VAL A 24 -7.67 10.07 4.60
C VAL A 24 -6.69 9.55 3.56
N SER A 25 -6.31 10.43 2.62
CA SER A 25 -5.33 10.12 1.57
C SER A 25 -3.98 10.72 1.92
N TYR A 26 -2.93 9.91 1.85
CA TYR A 26 -1.54 10.27 2.11
C TYR A 26 -0.71 10.05 0.86
N GLY A 27 0.08 11.05 0.46
CA GLY A 27 1.15 10.85 -0.52
C GLY A 27 2.34 10.15 0.13
N ILE A 28 2.99 9.24 -0.61
CA ILE A 28 4.24 8.63 -0.15
C ILE A 28 5.35 9.68 -0.19
N ASP A 29 6.14 9.77 0.88
CA ASP A 29 7.36 10.57 0.90
C ASP A 29 8.46 9.85 0.08
N PRO A 30 8.83 10.38 -1.10
CA PRO A 30 9.80 9.72 -1.97
C PRO A 30 11.23 9.73 -1.43
N THR A 31 11.51 10.55 -0.43
CA THR A 31 12.86 10.68 0.16
C THR A 31 13.11 9.65 1.27
N HIS A 32 12.05 9.03 1.79
CA HIS A 32 12.11 8.02 2.87
C HIS A 32 11.40 6.71 2.54
N THR A 33 10.92 6.54 1.30
CA THR A 33 10.22 5.32 0.87
C THR A 33 11.00 4.60 -0.21
N PHE A 34 11.54 3.44 0.12
CA PHE A 34 12.38 2.67 -0.79
C PHE A 34 11.86 1.24 -0.93
N ALA A 35 11.52 0.85 -2.15
CA ALA A 35 11.33 -0.56 -2.47
C ALA A 35 12.69 -1.27 -2.45
N ARG A 36 12.78 -2.39 -1.75
CA ARG A 36 14.02 -3.16 -1.56
C ARG A 36 13.86 -4.58 -2.04
N PHE A 37 14.95 -5.17 -2.50
CA PHE A 37 15.01 -6.57 -2.84
C PHE A 37 16.36 -7.17 -2.42
N SER A 38 16.38 -8.48 -2.29
CA SER A 38 17.60 -9.23 -2.00
C SER A 38 17.74 -10.38 -2.97
N TYR A 39 18.98 -10.78 -3.21
CA TYR A 39 19.30 -11.94 -4.04
C TYR A 39 20.53 -12.65 -3.49
N ASN A 40 20.57 -13.96 -3.72
CA ASN A 40 21.72 -14.78 -3.38
C ASN A 40 22.78 -14.67 -4.49
N HIS A 41 24.01 -14.34 -4.10
CA HIS A 41 25.13 -14.28 -5.01
C HIS A 41 25.96 -15.56 -4.88
N LEU A 42 25.79 -16.49 -5.84
CA LEU A 42 26.54 -17.74 -5.99
C LEU A 42 26.51 -18.65 -4.74
N GLY A 43 25.49 -18.54 -3.88
CA GLY A 43 25.43 -19.29 -2.63
C GLY A 43 26.33 -18.77 -1.51
N LEU A 44 27.14 -17.74 -1.77
CA LEU A 44 28.17 -17.24 -0.85
C LEU A 44 27.69 -16.07 0.02
N SER A 45 26.80 -15.23 -0.52
CA SER A 45 26.32 -14.06 0.19
C SER A 45 24.91 -13.65 -0.26
N THR A 46 24.19 -12.94 0.62
CA THR A 46 22.95 -12.26 0.28
C THR A 46 23.23 -10.79 0.04
N GLN A 47 22.94 -10.33 -1.16
CA GLN A 47 23.06 -8.92 -1.52
C GLN A 47 21.73 -8.22 -1.31
N LEU A 48 21.79 -6.97 -0.85
CA LEU A 48 20.64 -6.11 -0.66
C LEU A 48 20.74 -4.93 -1.62
N SER A 49 19.65 -4.65 -2.28
CA SER A 49 19.53 -3.53 -3.23
C SER A 49 18.20 -2.81 -3.03
N ARG A 50 18.07 -1.63 -3.61
CA ARG A 50 16.85 -0.84 -3.53
C ARG A 50 16.60 -0.07 -4.81
N PHE A 51 15.43 0.52 -4.89
CA PHE A 51 15.11 1.56 -5.87
C PHE A 51 15.05 2.90 -5.14
N ASP A 52 15.73 3.91 -5.64
CA ASP A 52 15.86 5.22 -5.01
C ASP A 52 14.66 6.14 -5.27
N LYS A 53 13.78 5.76 -6.22
CA LYS A 53 12.59 6.54 -6.57
C LYS A 53 11.34 5.67 -6.48
N THR A 54 10.50 6.00 -5.50
CA THR A 54 9.20 5.37 -5.28
C THR A 54 8.17 6.47 -5.05
N THR A 55 7.04 6.38 -5.73
CA THR A 55 5.91 7.30 -5.57
C THR A 55 4.63 6.50 -5.32
N GLY A 56 3.59 7.16 -4.81
CA GLY A 56 2.33 6.47 -4.60
C GLY A 56 1.42 7.18 -3.62
N THR A 57 0.31 6.50 -3.32
CA THR A 57 -0.73 6.98 -2.43
C THR A 57 -1.19 5.86 -1.51
N VAL A 58 -1.42 6.21 -0.26
CA VAL A 58 -2.06 5.36 0.74
C VAL A 58 -3.36 6.03 1.14
N VAL A 59 -4.48 5.32 1.01
CA VAL A 59 -5.76 5.75 1.58
C VAL A 59 -6.03 4.91 2.82
N PHE A 60 -6.42 5.54 3.90
CA PHE A 60 -6.64 4.87 5.17
C PHE A 60 -7.90 5.40 5.86
N ASP A 61 -8.79 4.47 6.22
CA ASP A 61 -9.97 4.73 7.04
C ASP A 61 -9.87 3.89 8.30
N LYS A 62 -9.52 4.55 9.40
CA LYS A 62 -9.36 3.90 10.70
C LYS A 62 -10.68 3.41 11.26
N ALA A 63 -11.75 4.17 11.06
CA ALA A 63 -13.08 3.84 11.60
C ALA A 63 -13.69 2.65 10.87
N ALA A 64 -13.62 2.65 9.55
CA ALA A 64 -14.10 1.55 8.71
C ALA A 64 -13.14 0.34 8.66
N LYS A 65 -11.89 0.48 9.14
CA LYS A 65 -10.83 -0.54 9.04
C LYS A 65 -10.60 -0.96 7.59
N THR A 66 -10.52 0.02 6.71
CA THR A 66 -10.25 -0.17 5.29
C THR A 66 -9.07 0.69 4.84
N GLY A 67 -8.50 0.33 3.72
CA GLY A 67 -7.43 1.11 3.12
C GLY A 67 -7.06 0.60 1.74
N SER A 68 -6.29 1.40 1.02
CA SER A 68 -5.68 1.02 -0.24
C SER A 68 -4.28 1.59 -0.35
N VAL A 69 -3.45 0.90 -1.13
CA VAL A 69 -2.07 1.29 -1.40
C VAL A 69 -1.82 1.15 -2.89
N GLU A 70 -1.37 2.23 -3.51
CA GLU A 70 -0.89 2.23 -4.89
C GLU A 70 0.52 2.79 -4.90
N VAL A 71 1.46 2.02 -5.45
CA VAL A 71 2.88 2.37 -5.50
C VAL A 71 3.41 2.21 -6.91
N THR A 72 4.18 3.18 -7.36
CA THR A 72 4.96 3.12 -8.59
C THR A 72 6.44 3.27 -8.25
N ILE A 73 7.25 2.33 -8.74
CA ILE A 73 8.69 2.25 -8.54
C ILE A 73 9.35 2.55 -9.88
N ASP A 74 10.23 3.54 -9.93
CA ASP A 74 11.10 3.78 -11.08
C ASP A 74 12.21 2.71 -11.10
N THR A 75 12.14 1.76 -12.03
CA THR A 75 13.11 0.67 -12.12
C THR A 75 14.49 1.14 -12.58
N THR A 76 14.57 2.31 -13.22
CA THR A 76 15.86 2.91 -13.62
C THR A 76 16.62 3.47 -12.41
N SER A 77 15.94 3.66 -11.28
CA SER A 77 16.54 4.14 -10.03
C SER A 77 17.16 3.02 -9.18
N VAL A 78 17.38 1.85 -9.74
CA VAL A 78 18.00 0.73 -9.03
C VAL A 78 19.37 1.10 -8.49
N ASN A 79 19.59 0.78 -7.23
CA ASN A 79 20.83 1.05 -6.50
C ASN A 79 21.28 -0.21 -5.77
N THR A 80 22.35 -0.81 -6.28
CA THR A 80 22.97 -2.02 -5.74
C THR A 80 24.20 -1.69 -4.86
N GLY A 81 24.57 -0.40 -4.76
CA GLY A 81 25.82 0.04 -4.16
C GLY A 81 27.03 -0.02 -5.12
N SER A 82 26.86 -0.49 -6.35
CA SER A 82 27.90 -0.55 -7.38
C SER A 82 27.40 0.05 -8.69
N THR A 83 28.07 1.09 -9.17
CA THR A 83 27.69 1.74 -10.44
C THR A 83 27.69 0.77 -11.61
N VAL A 84 28.73 -0.04 -11.71
CA VAL A 84 28.87 -1.05 -12.78
C VAL A 84 27.72 -2.06 -12.72
N PHE A 85 27.34 -2.52 -11.52
CA PHE A 85 26.24 -3.46 -11.39
C PHE A 85 24.87 -2.80 -11.57
N ASN A 86 24.72 -1.52 -11.24
CA ASN A 86 23.50 -0.76 -11.54
C ASN A 86 23.21 -0.70 -13.05
N GLU A 87 24.25 -0.54 -13.87
CA GLU A 87 24.12 -0.58 -15.33
C GLU A 87 23.78 -2.00 -15.80
N HIS A 88 24.47 -3.00 -15.27
CA HIS A 88 24.28 -4.39 -15.67
C HIS A 88 22.88 -4.92 -15.35
N ILE A 89 22.35 -4.66 -14.13
CA ILE A 89 21.04 -5.16 -13.68
C ILE A 89 19.87 -4.51 -14.43
N GLN A 90 20.09 -3.36 -15.07
CA GLN A 90 19.10 -2.71 -15.92
C GLN A 90 18.98 -3.34 -17.31
N GLY A 91 19.91 -4.20 -17.67
CA GLY A 91 19.92 -4.87 -18.98
C GLY A 91 18.75 -5.82 -19.21
N PRO A 92 18.59 -6.31 -20.48
CA PRO A 92 17.45 -7.11 -20.92
C PRO A 92 17.34 -8.46 -20.19
N ASP A 93 18.46 -9.03 -19.75
CA ASP A 93 18.48 -10.30 -19.02
C ASP A 93 17.97 -10.18 -17.58
N PHE A 94 17.91 -8.96 -17.04
CA PHE A 94 17.48 -8.66 -15.68
C PHE A 94 16.20 -7.79 -15.66
N LEU A 95 16.31 -6.52 -15.28
CA LEU A 95 15.15 -5.64 -15.13
C LEU A 95 14.61 -5.13 -16.46
N ASP A 96 15.44 -5.07 -17.51
CA ASP A 96 15.06 -4.54 -18.83
C ASP A 96 14.38 -3.18 -18.74
N THR A 97 15.02 -2.25 -18.04
CA THR A 97 14.42 -0.96 -17.67
C THR A 97 14.10 -0.08 -18.88
N ALA A 98 14.78 -0.29 -20.01
CA ALA A 98 14.46 0.39 -21.27
C ALA A 98 13.06 0.04 -21.77
N LYS A 99 12.62 -1.20 -21.56
CA LYS A 99 11.29 -1.67 -21.94
C LYS A 99 10.28 -1.58 -20.80
N PHE A 100 10.73 -1.74 -19.57
CA PHE A 100 9.91 -1.75 -18.37
C PHE A 100 10.43 -0.74 -17.34
N PRO A 101 10.28 0.58 -17.60
CA PRO A 101 10.85 1.62 -16.75
C PRO A 101 10.20 1.73 -15.37
N THR A 102 9.05 1.08 -15.16
CA THR A 102 8.34 1.10 -13.88
C THR A 102 7.92 -0.30 -13.44
N ALA A 103 7.89 -0.49 -12.13
CA ALA A 103 7.16 -1.56 -11.47
C ALA A 103 6.03 -0.94 -10.64
N THR A 104 4.91 -1.66 -10.46
CA THR A 104 3.75 -1.13 -9.73
C THR A 104 3.23 -2.16 -8.74
N PHE A 105 2.75 -1.66 -7.61
CA PHE A 105 1.96 -2.46 -6.67
C PHE A 105 0.61 -1.78 -6.45
N LYS A 106 -0.46 -2.54 -6.59
CA LYS A 106 -1.82 -2.09 -6.31
C LYS A 106 -2.50 -3.06 -5.35
N SER A 107 -2.89 -2.56 -4.19
CA SER A 107 -3.57 -3.38 -3.18
C SER A 107 -4.96 -3.81 -3.65
N THR A 108 -5.35 -5.01 -3.21
CA THR A 108 -6.70 -5.57 -3.37
C THR A 108 -7.43 -5.67 -2.03
N ALA A 109 -6.68 -5.78 -0.93
CA ALA A 109 -7.23 -5.80 0.43
C ALA A 109 -6.17 -5.35 1.44
N VAL A 110 -6.63 -4.73 2.53
CA VAL A 110 -5.83 -4.45 3.72
C VAL A 110 -6.44 -5.21 4.88
N LYS A 111 -5.62 -6.01 5.57
CA LYS A 111 -6.03 -6.81 6.72
C LYS A 111 -5.66 -6.09 8.00
N PHE A 112 -6.58 -6.08 8.96
CA PHE A 112 -6.43 -5.42 10.24
C PHE A 112 -6.48 -6.42 11.40
N GLU A 113 -5.70 -6.15 12.43
CA GLU A 113 -5.84 -6.71 13.78
C GLU A 113 -6.08 -5.54 14.74
N GLY A 114 -7.28 -5.51 15.33
CA GLY A 114 -7.74 -4.31 16.06
C GLY A 114 -7.80 -3.10 15.16
N ASP A 115 -7.02 -2.07 15.48
CA ASP A 115 -6.96 -0.80 14.73
C ASP A 115 -5.70 -0.68 13.86
N LYS A 116 -4.89 -1.74 13.75
CA LYS A 116 -3.62 -1.72 13.02
C LYS A 116 -3.69 -2.59 11.78
N PRO A 117 -3.24 -2.08 10.62
CA PRO A 117 -3.04 -2.92 9.45
C PRO A 117 -1.89 -3.90 9.73
N VAL A 118 -2.06 -5.16 9.37
CA VAL A 118 -1.04 -6.23 9.57
C VAL A 118 -0.59 -6.85 8.27
N ALA A 119 -1.40 -6.79 7.22
CA ALA A 119 -1.05 -7.29 5.90
C ALA A 119 -1.79 -6.52 4.80
N ILE A 120 -1.16 -6.44 3.63
CA ILE A 120 -1.70 -5.81 2.44
C ILE A 120 -1.58 -6.81 1.30
N ASP A 121 -2.70 -7.33 0.85
CA ASP A 121 -2.77 -8.15 -0.36
C ASP A 121 -2.85 -7.25 -1.58
N GLY A 122 -2.20 -7.62 -2.67
CA GLY A 122 -2.21 -6.82 -3.87
C GLY A 122 -1.55 -7.51 -5.05
N ASN A 123 -1.50 -6.80 -6.16
CA ASN A 123 -0.88 -7.24 -7.40
C ASN A 123 0.42 -6.46 -7.62
N LEU A 124 1.52 -7.17 -7.74
CA LEU A 124 2.82 -6.62 -8.15
C LEU A 124 3.01 -6.86 -9.64
N THR A 125 3.24 -5.79 -10.39
CA THR A 125 3.65 -5.86 -11.79
C THR A 125 5.11 -5.50 -11.90
N LEU A 126 5.93 -6.44 -12.37
CA LEU A 126 7.36 -6.29 -12.57
C LEU A 126 7.75 -6.92 -13.92
N LYS A 127 8.50 -6.18 -14.73
CA LYS A 127 8.95 -6.63 -16.06
C LYS A 127 7.78 -7.17 -16.92
N GLY A 128 6.63 -6.47 -16.89
CA GLY A 128 5.42 -6.83 -17.64
C GLY A 128 4.64 -8.02 -17.08
N VAL A 129 5.07 -8.64 -15.99
CA VAL A 129 4.40 -9.77 -15.36
C VAL A 129 3.72 -9.33 -14.08
N THR A 130 2.42 -9.62 -13.95
CA THR A 130 1.62 -9.32 -12.76
C THR A 130 1.39 -10.58 -11.94
N LYS A 131 1.69 -10.53 -10.64
CA LYS A 131 1.45 -11.62 -9.69
C LYS A 131 0.84 -11.10 -8.40
N PRO A 132 -0.05 -11.87 -7.76
CA PRO A 132 -0.53 -11.56 -6.43
C PRO A 132 0.61 -11.72 -5.42
N VAL A 133 0.71 -10.75 -4.49
CA VAL A 133 1.66 -10.77 -3.37
C VAL A 133 0.98 -10.25 -2.12
N THR A 134 1.45 -10.69 -0.96
CA THR A 134 1.03 -10.16 0.34
C THR A 134 2.22 -9.45 0.98
N LEU A 135 2.06 -8.18 1.30
CA LEU A 135 3.02 -7.41 2.08
C LEU A 135 2.66 -7.54 3.56
N LYS A 136 3.60 -8.00 4.38
CA LYS A 136 3.44 -7.99 5.83
C LYS A 136 3.76 -6.61 6.37
N VAL A 137 2.88 -6.04 7.18
CA VAL A 137 3.13 -4.78 7.89
C VAL A 137 3.88 -5.12 9.17
N THR A 138 5.15 -4.73 9.25
CA THR A 138 6.02 -5.04 10.40
C THR A 138 6.02 -3.93 11.44
N ASN A 139 5.68 -2.71 11.04
CA ASN A 139 5.49 -1.57 11.93
C ASN A 139 4.43 -0.63 11.37
N PHE A 140 3.61 -0.08 12.24
CA PHE A 140 2.58 0.91 11.90
C PHE A 140 2.46 1.93 13.04
N THR A 141 2.59 3.20 12.68
CA THR A 141 2.40 4.34 13.59
C THR A 141 1.47 5.34 12.91
N ASN A 142 0.44 5.77 13.63
CA ASN A 142 -0.55 6.77 13.19
C ASN A 142 -0.96 7.64 14.38
#